data_57fd70c5c3920120a98dd78c90721296
#
_entry.id   57fd70c5c3920120a98dd78c90721296
#
_cell.length_a   1.000
_cell.length_b   1.000
_cell.length_c   1.000
_cell.angle_alpha   90.00
_cell.angle_beta   90.00
_cell.angle_gamma   90.00
#
_symmetry.space_group_name_H-M   'P 1'
#
loop_
_entity.id
_entity.type
_entity.pdbx_description
1 polymer ?
#
loop_
_entity_poly.entity_id
_entity_poly.type
_entity_poly.pdbx_seq_one_letter_code
_entity_poly.pdbx_strand_id
1 'polypeptide(L)'
;MFTTRELQDEIIRLKKEKDVCILAHAYQSHDIWEVADYVGDSYGLSKQAHAAEQKTVIMCGVRFMAETCKILSPEKKVILSNAQAGCPMAEQMDVELISGVKQMYPDYTVVAYINTTSELKTICDVCVTSSSAVQIVKNIENKNILFIPDCNLGKWVADQVPEKNIKLLQGCCPTHVRMSVRDVEKARKAHPDALLLVHPECLPEVSEKADFRGSTTGIMDYAKKSSAGEFIIGTENSIVQHLQYACPDKKFYPLSKDCVCHNMKLTTLGDVYHCLLGDGGEEIRMDEKVMREAGRCINTMLTLGQ
;
A
#
# COMPACT_ATOMS: atom_id res chain seq x y z
N MET A 1 19.71 16.90 -22.19
CA MET A 1 18.43 16.29 -21.71
C MET A 1 18.66 14.79 -21.75
N PHE A 2 18.51 14.10 -20.64
CA PHE A 2 18.68 12.64 -20.58
C PHE A 2 17.52 11.94 -21.30
N THR A 3 17.80 10.84 -21.98
CA THR A 3 16.80 9.81 -22.28
C THR A 3 16.43 9.07 -20.99
N THR A 4 15.31 8.33 -21.00
CA THR A 4 14.90 7.51 -19.84
C THR A 4 16.02 6.58 -19.38
N ARG A 5 16.68 5.90 -20.31
CA ARG A 5 17.78 4.96 -19.99
C ARG A 5 18.99 5.65 -19.40
N GLU A 6 19.42 6.75 -19.99
CA GLU A 6 20.55 7.54 -19.47
C GLU A 6 20.26 8.04 -18.04
N LEU A 7 19.02 8.46 -17.76
CA LEU A 7 18.61 8.89 -16.42
C LEU A 7 18.59 7.73 -15.42
N GLN A 8 18.13 6.56 -15.83
CA GLN A 8 18.17 5.34 -15.01
C GLN A 8 19.61 4.94 -14.68
N ASP A 9 20.49 4.93 -15.67
CA ASP A 9 21.90 4.59 -15.49
C ASP A 9 22.58 5.58 -14.51
N GLU A 10 22.26 6.87 -14.61
CA GLU A 10 22.77 7.90 -13.71
C GLU A 10 22.22 7.76 -12.28
N ILE A 11 20.93 7.45 -12.10
CA ILE A 11 20.32 7.15 -10.80
C ILE A 11 21.02 5.94 -10.17
N ILE A 12 21.23 4.86 -10.93
CA ILE A 12 21.90 3.65 -10.45
C ILE A 12 23.34 3.94 -10.04
N ARG A 13 24.06 4.81 -10.77
CA ARG A 13 25.39 5.26 -10.41
C ARG A 13 25.39 6.05 -9.11
N LEU A 14 24.52 7.07 -9.02
CA LEU A 14 24.46 7.98 -7.87
C LEU A 14 24.02 7.27 -6.58
N LYS A 15 23.02 6.35 -6.64
CA LYS A 15 22.58 5.63 -5.44
C LYS A 15 23.69 4.77 -4.84
N LYS A 16 24.54 4.17 -5.68
CA LYS A 16 25.72 3.41 -5.23
C LYS A 16 26.79 4.30 -4.64
N GLU A 17 27.11 5.41 -5.31
CA GLU A 17 28.11 6.37 -4.87
C GLU A 17 27.76 7.01 -3.53
N LYS A 18 26.47 7.29 -3.29
CA LYS A 18 25.97 7.94 -2.08
C LYS A 18 25.46 6.98 -1.02
N ASP A 19 25.54 5.68 -1.26
CA ASP A 19 25.03 4.62 -0.39
C ASP A 19 23.57 4.85 0.02
N VAL A 20 22.69 4.99 -0.98
CA VAL A 20 21.26 5.27 -0.81
C VAL A 20 20.44 4.05 -1.23
N CYS A 21 19.47 3.65 -0.40
CA CYS A 21 18.47 2.64 -0.72
C CYS A 21 17.23 3.30 -1.33
N ILE A 22 16.78 2.82 -2.49
CA ILE A 22 15.54 3.28 -3.14
C ILE A 22 14.48 2.20 -2.99
N LEU A 23 13.38 2.55 -2.33
CA LEU A 23 12.20 1.71 -2.14
C LEU A 23 11.06 2.20 -3.02
N ALA A 24 10.44 1.34 -3.80
CA ALA A 24 9.33 1.70 -4.67
C ALA A 24 8.07 0.88 -4.38
N HIS A 25 6.94 1.57 -4.22
CA HIS A 25 5.66 0.86 -4.11
C HIS A 25 5.30 0.20 -5.45
N ALA A 26 4.60 -0.92 -5.38
CA ALA A 26 4.16 -1.68 -6.55
C ALA A 26 3.31 -0.88 -7.56
N TYR A 27 2.71 0.24 -7.16
CA TYR A 27 1.96 1.13 -8.06
C TYR A 27 2.82 2.19 -8.75
N GLN A 28 4.13 2.22 -8.54
CA GLN A 28 5.02 3.09 -9.30
C GLN A 28 5.16 2.64 -10.75
N SER A 29 5.62 3.54 -11.63
CA SER A 29 5.90 3.20 -13.02
C SER A 29 7.06 2.19 -13.14
N HIS A 30 7.12 1.47 -14.26
CA HIS A 30 8.14 0.45 -14.46
C HIS A 30 9.56 1.01 -14.48
N ASP A 31 9.74 2.20 -15.03
CA ASP A 31 11.02 2.91 -15.06
C ASP A 31 11.56 3.20 -13.66
N ILE A 32 10.71 3.47 -12.66
CA ILE A 32 11.11 3.61 -11.26
C ILE A 32 11.45 2.23 -10.66
N TRP A 33 10.74 1.17 -11.04
CA TRP A 33 11.06 -0.17 -10.60
C TRP A 33 12.48 -0.59 -10.99
N GLU A 34 12.92 -0.24 -12.20
CA GLU A 34 14.25 -0.59 -12.69
C GLU A 34 15.40 0.05 -11.90
N VAL A 35 15.17 1.16 -11.21
CA VAL A 35 16.18 1.84 -10.39
C VAL A 35 16.02 1.54 -8.88
N ALA A 36 14.89 0.96 -8.45
CA ALA A 36 14.64 0.62 -7.07
C ALA A 36 15.51 -0.57 -6.60
N ASP A 37 15.85 -0.59 -5.31
CA ASP A 37 16.50 -1.73 -4.66
C ASP A 37 15.47 -2.78 -4.23
N TYR A 38 14.30 -2.31 -3.81
CA TYR A 38 13.16 -3.15 -3.41
C TYR A 38 11.86 -2.58 -3.95
N VAL A 39 11.00 -3.47 -4.41
CA VAL A 39 9.65 -3.16 -4.88
C VAL A 39 8.66 -4.04 -4.12
N GLY A 40 7.54 -3.46 -3.67
CA GLY A 40 6.53 -4.23 -2.95
C GLY A 40 5.33 -3.39 -2.49
N ASP A 41 4.54 -4.00 -1.62
CA ASP A 41 3.47 -3.32 -0.90
C ASP A 41 4.00 -2.59 0.35
N SER A 42 3.13 -1.85 1.03
CA SER A 42 3.50 -1.04 2.20
C SER A 42 4.14 -1.86 3.33
N TYR A 43 3.69 -3.11 3.54
CA TYR A 43 4.23 -3.97 4.58
C TYR A 43 5.65 -4.47 4.25
N GLY A 44 5.81 -5.00 3.03
CA GLY A 44 7.11 -5.47 2.54
C GLY A 44 8.15 -4.36 2.55
N LEU A 45 7.81 -3.16 2.04
CA LEU A 45 8.72 -2.02 2.00
C LEU A 45 9.12 -1.52 3.39
N SER A 46 8.19 -1.52 4.35
CA SER A 46 8.52 -1.14 5.74
C SER A 46 9.56 -2.06 6.38
N LYS A 47 9.45 -3.37 6.14
CA LYS A 47 10.44 -4.35 6.58
C LYS A 47 11.79 -4.15 5.88
N GLN A 48 11.78 -3.89 4.56
CA GLN A 48 13.00 -3.66 3.79
C GLN A 48 13.70 -2.37 4.23
N ALA A 49 12.94 -1.29 4.51
CA ALA A 49 13.52 -0.07 5.05
C ALA A 49 14.27 -0.29 6.36
N HIS A 50 13.69 -1.12 7.25
CA HIS A 50 14.33 -1.47 8.53
C HIS A 50 15.57 -2.35 8.35
N ALA A 51 15.51 -3.30 7.41
CA ALA A 51 16.61 -4.24 7.15
C ALA A 51 17.76 -3.65 6.31
N ALA A 52 17.51 -2.57 5.55
CA ALA A 52 18.52 -1.95 4.71
C ALA A 52 19.72 -1.45 5.53
N GLU A 53 20.94 -1.69 5.07
CA GLU A 53 22.16 -1.20 5.71
C GLU A 53 22.37 0.30 5.51
N GLN A 54 21.84 0.86 4.42
CA GLN A 54 21.94 2.27 4.05
C GLN A 54 21.32 3.18 5.12
N LYS A 55 22.02 4.27 5.41
CA LYS A 55 21.52 5.31 6.35
C LYS A 55 20.51 6.25 5.69
N THR A 56 20.45 6.28 4.37
CA THR A 56 19.52 7.11 3.61
C THR A 56 18.60 6.22 2.78
N VAL A 57 17.29 6.46 2.89
CA VAL A 57 16.25 5.76 2.15
C VAL A 57 15.44 6.77 1.34
N ILE A 58 15.28 6.55 0.04
CA ILE A 58 14.31 7.29 -0.79
C ILE A 58 13.06 6.42 -0.95
N MET A 59 11.92 6.95 -0.54
CA MET A 59 10.62 6.30 -0.70
C MET A 59 9.90 6.82 -1.94
N CYS A 60 9.80 6.01 -2.97
CA CYS A 60 8.95 6.22 -4.14
C CYS A 60 7.57 5.64 -3.85
N GLY A 61 6.70 6.47 -3.28
CA GLY A 61 5.39 6.09 -2.79
C GLY A 61 4.63 7.32 -2.30
N VAL A 62 3.83 7.14 -1.24
CA VAL A 62 3.04 8.22 -0.63
C VAL A 62 3.47 8.46 0.82
N ARG A 63 3.11 9.61 1.37
CA ARG A 63 3.59 10.17 2.65
C ARG A 63 3.56 9.18 3.81
N PHE A 64 2.42 8.54 4.10
CA PHE A 64 2.31 7.62 5.24
C PHE A 64 3.30 6.45 5.17
N MET A 65 3.74 6.05 3.97
CA MET A 65 4.74 5.00 3.78
C MET A 65 6.14 5.48 4.19
N ALA A 66 6.52 6.69 3.78
CA ALA A 66 7.78 7.31 4.18
C ALA A 66 7.80 7.57 5.70
N GLU A 67 6.69 8.02 6.28
CA GLU A 67 6.53 8.18 7.73
C GLU A 67 6.66 6.83 8.46
N THR A 68 6.02 5.77 7.95
CA THR A 68 6.15 4.42 8.52
C THR A 68 7.60 3.93 8.49
N CYS A 69 8.33 4.18 7.40
CA CYS A 69 9.76 3.88 7.33
C CYS A 69 10.55 4.67 8.38
N LYS A 70 10.25 5.96 8.58
CA LYS A 70 10.90 6.80 9.59
C LYS A 70 10.61 6.34 11.01
N ILE A 71 9.37 5.93 11.31
CA ILE A 71 8.96 5.40 12.62
C ILE A 71 9.72 4.12 12.96
N LEU A 72 9.86 3.21 11.98
CA LEU A 72 10.55 1.92 12.18
C LEU A 72 12.08 2.03 12.15
N SER A 73 12.63 3.11 11.61
CA SER A 73 14.07 3.37 11.49
C SER A 73 14.37 4.85 11.79
N PRO A 74 14.18 5.29 13.05
CA PRO A 74 14.28 6.70 13.43
C PRO A 74 15.68 7.29 13.21
N GLU A 75 16.71 6.45 13.18
CA GLU A 75 18.10 6.83 12.93
C GLU A 75 18.38 7.12 11.45
N LYS A 76 17.51 6.64 10.53
CA LYS A 76 17.72 6.81 9.09
C LYS A 76 17.20 8.16 8.59
N LYS A 77 17.85 8.69 7.58
CA LYS A 77 17.32 9.77 6.76
C LYS A 77 16.34 9.17 5.75
N VAL A 78 15.06 9.48 5.89
CA VAL A 78 14.00 9.04 4.96
C VAL A 78 13.55 10.22 4.12
N ILE A 79 13.58 10.07 2.80
CA ILE A 79 13.18 11.09 1.83
C ILE A 79 11.95 10.58 1.07
N LEU A 80 10.83 11.28 1.15
CA LEU A 80 9.70 11.09 0.25
C LEU A 80 10.05 11.71 -1.11
N SER A 81 10.02 10.91 -2.16
CA SER A 81 10.48 11.31 -3.51
C SER A 81 9.73 12.53 -4.07
N ASN A 82 8.45 12.66 -3.79
CA ASN A 82 7.65 13.84 -4.17
C ASN A 82 6.80 14.30 -2.97
N ALA A 83 7.03 15.51 -2.49
CA ALA A 83 6.39 16.08 -1.30
C ALA A 83 4.86 16.18 -1.39
N GLN A 84 4.29 16.22 -2.61
CA GLN A 84 2.86 16.29 -2.84
C GLN A 84 2.17 14.92 -2.86
N ALA A 85 2.94 13.84 -2.78
CA ALA A 85 2.42 12.47 -2.82
C ALA A 85 1.75 12.07 -1.50
N GLY A 86 0.57 12.63 -1.20
CA GLY A 86 -0.29 12.25 -0.08
C GLY A 86 -1.14 11.00 -0.39
N CYS A 87 -2.00 10.61 0.55
CA CYS A 87 -2.97 9.53 0.34
C CYS A 87 -4.35 9.96 0.81
N PRO A 88 -5.29 10.27 -0.12
CA PRO A 88 -6.62 10.75 0.26
C PRO A 88 -7.38 9.80 1.20
N MET A 89 -7.15 8.47 1.12
CA MET A 89 -7.74 7.54 2.07
C MET A 89 -7.12 7.71 3.47
N ALA A 90 -5.81 7.89 3.58
CA ALA A 90 -5.13 8.03 4.86
C ALA A 90 -5.57 9.29 5.62
N GLU A 91 -6.02 10.31 4.89
CA GLU A 91 -6.40 11.63 5.39
C GLU A 91 -7.92 11.79 5.63
N GLN A 92 -8.73 10.72 5.42
CA GLN A 92 -10.19 10.78 5.59
C GLN A 92 -10.67 10.85 7.04
N MET A 93 -9.84 10.41 7.97
CA MET A 93 -10.18 10.36 9.39
C MET A 93 -9.06 11.02 10.20
N ASP A 94 -9.44 11.84 11.16
CA ASP A 94 -8.52 12.52 12.06
C ASP A 94 -8.56 11.96 13.49
N VAL A 95 -7.66 12.44 14.33
CA VAL A 95 -7.54 12.04 15.74
C VAL A 95 -8.78 12.39 16.54
N GLU A 96 -9.42 13.54 16.27
CA GLU A 96 -10.59 14.01 17.01
C GLU A 96 -11.79 13.08 16.76
N LEU A 97 -12.08 12.77 15.48
CA LEU A 97 -13.14 11.85 15.10
C LEU A 97 -12.96 10.48 15.77
N ILE A 98 -11.78 9.89 15.66
CA ILE A 98 -11.54 8.54 16.19
C ILE A 98 -11.48 8.53 17.71
N SER A 99 -11.00 9.58 18.35
CA SER A 99 -11.08 9.72 19.82
C SER A 99 -12.52 9.76 20.30
N GLY A 100 -13.40 10.47 19.61
CA GLY A 100 -14.82 10.49 19.89
C GLY A 100 -15.47 9.11 19.73
N VAL A 101 -15.13 8.37 18.68
CA VAL A 101 -15.62 7.00 18.47
C VAL A 101 -15.10 6.06 19.55
N LYS A 102 -13.82 6.16 19.96
CA LYS A 102 -13.26 5.37 21.07
C LYS A 102 -13.99 5.61 22.39
N GLN A 103 -14.41 6.85 22.66
CA GLN A 103 -15.22 7.14 23.87
C GLN A 103 -16.60 6.48 23.83
N MET A 104 -17.21 6.37 22.65
CA MET A 104 -18.51 5.67 22.49
C MET A 104 -18.36 4.13 22.56
N TYR A 105 -17.20 3.60 22.21
CA TYR A 105 -16.90 2.17 22.18
C TYR A 105 -15.59 1.86 22.92
N PRO A 106 -15.55 2.07 24.25
CA PRO A 106 -14.31 1.98 25.04
C PRO A 106 -13.73 0.56 25.15
N ASP A 107 -14.54 -0.47 24.89
CA ASP A 107 -14.18 -1.87 24.89
C ASP A 107 -13.75 -2.42 23.51
N TYR A 108 -13.67 -1.55 22.48
CA TYR A 108 -13.22 -1.92 21.15
C TYR A 108 -11.71 -1.72 20.95
N THR A 109 -11.07 -2.69 20.33
CA THR A 109 -9.68 -2.55 19.83
C THR A 109 -9.71 -1.83 18.50
N VAL A 110 -8.97 -0.73 18.38
CA VAL A 110 -8.85 0.04 17.13
C VAL A 110 -7.80 -0.58 16.24
N VAL A 111 -8.25 -1.20 15.17
CA VAL A 111 -7.42 -1.77 14.11
C VAL A 111 -7.34 -0.76 12.97
N ALA A 112 -6.15 -0.21 12.75
CA ALA A 112 -5.91 0.77 11.72
C ALA A 112 -5.23 0.12 10.51
N TYR A 113 -5.85 0.21 9.33
CA TYR A 113 -5.10 -0.01 8.10
C TYR A 113 -3.90 0.94 8.06
N ILE A 114 -2.74 0.46 7.63
CA ILE A 114 -1.48 1.23 7.63
C ILE A 114 -1.61 2.55 6.85
N ASN A 115 -2.57 2.62 5.92
CA ASN A 115 -2.94 3.80 5.15
C ASN A 115 -3.73 4.79 6.02
N THR A 116 -3.10 5.29 7.05
CA THR A 116 -3.55 6.34 7.97
C THR A 116 -2.39 7.29 8.26
N THR A 117 -2.67 8.50 8.76
CA THR A 117 -1.63 9.45 9.18
C THR A 117 -0.88 8.93 10.42
N SER A 118 0.32 9.42 10.63
CA SER A 118 1.10 9.05 11.82
C SER A 118 0.46 9.55 13.11
N GLU A 119 -0.18 10.72 13.06
CA GLU A 119 -0.94 11.27 14.18
C GLU A 119 -2.09 10.36 14.57
N LEU A 120 -2.86 9.86 13.58
CA LEU A 120 -3.96 8.93 13.86
C LEU A 120 -3.45 7.61 14.46
N LYS A 121 -2.30 7.13 14.02
CA LYS A 121 -1.66 5.93 14.56
C LYS A 121 -1.33 6.04 16.06
N THR A 122 -1.13 7.26 16.60
CA THR A 122 -0.83 7.46 18.03
C THR A 122 -1.93 6.98 18.97
N ILE A 123 -3.18 6.94 18.49
CA ILE A 123 -4.36 6.52 19.27
C ILE A 123 -4.92 5.17 18.84
N CYS A 124 -4.30 4.50 17.87
CA CYS A 124 -4.68 3.17 17.42
C CYS A 124 -3.93 2.07 18.19
N ASP A 125 -4.55 0.89 18.31
CA ASP A 125 -3.99 -0.20 19.10
C ASP A 125 -3.10 -1.12 18.25
N VAL A 126 -3.48 -1.37 16.99
CA VAL A 126 -2.72 -2.20 16.06
C VAL A 126 -2.91 -1.73 14.62
N CYS A 127 -1.83 -1.72 13.84
CA CYS A 127 -1.90 -1.54 12.40
C CYS A 127 -2.08 -2.88 11.69
N VAL A 128 -2.65 -2.82 10.48
CA VAL A 128 -2.72 -3.95 9.55
C VAL A 128 -2.43 -3.48 8.13
N THR A 129 -2.09 -4.42 7.26
CA THR A 129 -2.03 -4.20 5.81
C THR A 129 -3.04 -5.12 5.12
N SER A 130 -3.33 -4.90 3.84
CA SER A 130 -4.22 -5.81 3.09
C SER A 130 -3.71 -7.26 3.06
N SER A 131 -2.40 -7.48 3.21
CA SER A 131 -1.81 -8.82 3.26
C SER A 131 -1.88 -9.47 4.65
N SER A 132 -1.95 -8.70 5.72
CA SER A 132 -1.87 -9.20 7.11
C SER A 132 -3.16 -9.05 7.91
N ALA A 133 -4.16 -8.30 7.41
CA ALA A 133 -5.34 -7.90 8.18
C ALA A 133 -6.13 -9.08 8.74
N VAL A 134 -6.41 -10.09 7.95
CA VAL A 134 -7.18 -11.27 8.38
C VAL A 134 -6.43 -12.02 9.48
N GLN A 135 -5.14 -12.27 9.29
CA GLN A 135 -4.32 -13.00 10.27
C GLN A 135 -4.21 -12.22 11.58
N ILE A 136 -3.92 -10.93 11.52
CA ILE A 136 -3.77 -10.09 12.72
C ILE A 136 -5.10 -9.97 13.47
N VAL A 137 -6.21 -9.68 12.80
CA VAL A 137 -7.52 -9.57 13.44
C VAL A 137 -7.93 -10.89 14.11
N LYS A 138 -7.57 -12.02 13.50
CA LYS A 138 -7.79 -13.34 14.09
C LYS A 138 -7.00 -13.54 15.38
N ASN A 139 -5.76 -13.04 15.44
CA ASN A 139 -4.85 -13.16 16.57
C ASN A 139 -5.12 -12.14 17.71
N ILE A 140 -5.93 -11.10 17.48
CA ILE A 140 -6.35 -10.17 18.55
C ILE A 140 -7.30 -10.92 19.50
N GLU A 141 -7.04 -10.90 20.80
CA GLU A 141 -7.89 -11.59 21.81
C GLU A 141 -9.27 -10.95 21.89
N ASN A 142 -9.35 -9.62 21.85
CA ASN A 142 -10.61 -8.89 21.92
C ASN A 142 -11.52 -9.26 20.72
N LYS A 143 -12.80 -9.55 21.01
CA LYS A 143 -13.78 -9.82 19.96
C LYS A 143 -14.31 -8.55 19.30
N ASN A 144 -14.31 -7.42 20.03
CA ASN A 144 -14.82 -6.15 19.55
C ASN A 144 -13.71 -5.37 18.84
N ILE A 145 -13.88 -5.12 17.56
CA ILE A 145 -12.91 -4.47 16.69
C ILE A 145 -13.55 -3.24 16.04
N LEU A 146 -12.87 -2.09 16.13
CA LEU A 146 -13.15 -0.91 15.32
C LEU A 146 -12.13 -0.87 14.18
N PHE A 147 -12.55 -1.14 12.95
CA PHE A 147 -11.67 -1.17 11.78
C PHE A 147 -11.74 0.15 11.01
N ILE A 148 -10.58 0.78 10.78
CA ILE A 148 -10.43 2.06 10.08
C ILE A 148 -9.27 2.02 9.07
N PRO A 149 -9.19 2.93 8.07
CA PRO A 149 -10.28 3.77 7.58
C PRO A 149 -11.10 3.08 6.47
N ASP A 150 -10.58 2.03 5.80
CA ASP A 150 -11.21 1.42 4.62
C ASP A 150 -12.28 0.42 5.00
N CYS A 151 -13.56 0.78 4.73
CA CYS A 151 -14.70 -0.06 5.06
C CYS A 151 -14.81 -1.30 4.15
N ASN A 152 -14.29 -1.26 2.92
CA ASN A 152 -14.33 -2.39 2.00
C ASN A 152 -13.35 -3.48 2.44
N LEU A 153 -12.10 -3.08 2.72
CA LEU A 153 -11.11 -3.98 3.33
C LEU A 153 -11.63 -4.54 4.67
N GLY A 154 -12.20 -3.67 5.52
CA GLY A 154 -12.75 -4.08 6.81
C GLY A 154 -13.92 -5.06 6.66
N LYS A 155 -14.80 -4.87 5.65
CA LYS A 155 -15.88 -5.81 5.33
C LYS A 155 -15.32 -7.16 4.89
N TRP A 156 -14.33 -7.17 3.99
CA TRP A 156 -13.68 -8.41 3.58
C TRP A 156 -13.04 -9.15 4.77
N VAL A 157 -12.38 -8.42 5.68
CA VAL A 157 -11.83 -9.01 6.92
C VAL A 157 -12.94 -9.59 7.78
N ALA A 158 -14.05 -8.86 7.98
CA ALA A 158 -15.19 -9.34 8.78
C ALA A 158 -15.78 -10.64 8.24
N ASP A 159 -15.84 -10.81 6.92
CA ASP A 159 -16.31 -12.03 6.28
C ASP A 159 -15.37 -13.23 6.50
N GLN A 160 -14.07 -12.97 6.72
CA GLN A 160 -13.06 -14.02 6.97
C GLN A 160 -12.93 -14.38 8.46
N VAL A 161 -13.42 -13.54 9.36
CA VAL A 161 -13.36 -13.74 10.83
C VAL A 161 -14.73 -13.49 11.49
N PRO A 162 -15.74 -14.30 11.18
CA PRO A 162 -17.12 -14.09 11.61
C PRO A 162 -17.32 -14.17 13.13
N GLU A 163 -16.33 -14.70 13.86
CA GLU A 163 -16.30 -14.74 15.32
C GLU A 163 -16.01 -13.38 15.98
N LYS A 164 -15.55 -12.39 15.20
CA LYS A 164 -15.27 -11.03 15.66
C LYS A 164 -16.45 -10.10 15.38
N ASN A 165 -16.71 -9.20 16.31
CA ASN A 165 -17.67 -8.11 16.14
C ASN A 165 -16.95 -6.88 15.58
N ILE A 166 -16.96 -6.71 14.26
CA ILE A 166 -16.22 -5.65 13.59
C ILE A 166 -17.14 -4.50 13.22
N LYS A 167 -16.86 -3.31 13.79
CA LYS A 167 -17.45 -2.03 13.37
C LYS A 167 -16.57 -1.38 12.31
N LEU A 168 -17.22 -0.84 11.29
CA LEU A 168 -16.59 -0.15 10.17
C LEU A 168 -17.01 1.32 10.18
N LEU A 169 -16.06 2.22 9.91
CA LEU A 169 -16.37 3.59 9.55
C LEU A 169 -16.32 3.75 8.02
N GLN A 170 -17.07 4.73 7.51
CA GLN A 170 -17.30 4.90 6.06
C GLN A 170 -16.15 5.65 5.36
N GLY A 171 -14.94 5.09 5.43
CA GLY A 171 -13.81 5.52 4.61
C GLY A 171 -13.51 4.50 3.53
N CYS A 172 -12.87 4.90 2.44
CA CYS A 172 -12.52 4.01 1.33
C CYS A 172 -11.39 4.57 0.46
N CYS A 173 -10.76 3.71 -0.34
CA CYS A 173 -9.80 4.12 -1.34
C CYS A 173 -10.50 4.70 -2.57
N PRO A 174 -10.33 6.01 -2.89
CA PRO A 174 -11.00 6.64 -4.02
C PRO A 174 -10.57 6.08 -5.38
N THR A 175 -9.46 5.34 -5.44
CA THR A 175 -9.00 4.68 -6.66
C THR A 175 -9.74 3.36 -6.88
N HIS A 176 -9.83 2.51 -5.87
CA HIS A 176 -10.43 1.18 -6.00
C HIS A 176 -11.96 1.21 -6.12
N VAL A 177 -12.64 2.16 -5.47
CA VAL A 177 -14.10 2.30 -5.55
C VAL A 177 -14.62 2.80 -6.91
N ARG A 178 -13.72 3.20 -7.83
CA ARG A 178 -14.10 3.54 -9.22
C ARG A 178 -14.47 2.32 -10.05
N MET A 179 -14.00 1.14 -9.68
CA MET A 179 -14.36 -0.10 -10.37
C MET A 179 -15.79 -0.52 -10.00
N SER A 180 -16.57 -0.89 -11.02
CA SER A 180 -17.99 -1.22 -10.88
C SER A 180 -18.30 -2.63 -11.36
N VAL A 181 -19.50 -3.12 -11.01
CA VAL A 181 -20.02 -4.39 -11.55
C VAL A 181 -20.12 -4.38 -13.07
N ARG A 182 -20.40 -3.21 -13.67
CA ARG A 182 -20.43 -3.06 -15.14
C ARG A 182 -19.04 -3.31 -15.76
N ASP A 183 -17.98 -2.89 -15.09
CA ASP A 183 -16.61 -3.18 -15.55
C ASP A 183 -16.34 -4.68 -15.50
N VAL A 184 -16.79 -5.37 -14.45
CA VAL A 184 -16.67 -6.84 -14.32
C VAL A 184 -17.41 -7.53 -15.47
N GLU A 185 -18.67 -7.18 -15.73
CA GLU A 185 -19.48 -7.76 -16.81
C GLU A 185 -18.83 -7.53 -18.17
N LYS A 186 -18.35 -6.32 -18.43
CA LYS A 186 -17.67 -5.96 -19.68
C LYS A 186 -16.36 -6.73 -19.85
N ALA A 187 -15.55 -6.80 -18.80
CA ALA A 187 -14.27 -7.49 -18.85
C ALA A 187 -14.44 -9.00 -19.03
N ARG A 188 -15.36 -9.65 -18.30
CA ARG A 188 -15.66 -11.08 -18.46
C ARG A 188 -16.25 -11.41 -19.84
N LYS A 189 -17.05 -10.51 -20.42
CA LYS A 189 -17.54 -10.67 -21.79
C LYS A 189 -16.42 -10.58 -22.83
N ALA A 190 -15.45 -9.70 -22.62
CA ALA A 190 -14.30 -9.52 -23.51
C ALA A 190 -13.26 -10.64 -23.37
N HIS A 191 -13.12 -11.18 -22.15
CA HIS A 191 -12.10 -12.16 -21.78
C HIS A 191 -12.74 -13.29 -20.94
N PRO A 192 -13.55 -14.18 -21.57
CA PRO A 192 -14.37 -15.16 -20.86
C PRO A 192 -13.56 -16.22 -20.10
N ASP A 193 -12.35 -16.51 -20.53
CA ASP A 193 -11.47 -17.52 -19.93
C ASP A 193 -10.51 -16.93 -18.88
N ALA A 194 -10.50 -15.60 -18.72
CA ALA A 194 -9.60 -14.91 -17.79
C ALA A 194 -10.12 -14.98 -16.35
N LEU A 195 -9.24 -15.29 -15.41
CA LEU A 195 -9.52 -15.21 -13.97
C LEU A 195 -9.52 -13.75 -13.50
N LEU A 196 -10.53 -13.36 -12.73
CA LEU A 196 -10.64 -12.04 -12.13
C LEU A 196 -9.98 -12.01 -10.75
N LEU A 197 -8.90 -11.25 -10.62
CA LEU A 197 -8.15 -11.05 -9.38
C LEU A 197 -8.38 -9.63 -8.87
N VAL A 198 -8.90 -9.47 -7.63
CA VAL A 198 -9.38 -8.19 -7.11
C VAL A 198 -8.78 -7.85 -5.76
N HIS A 199 -8.40 -6.57 -5.58
CA HIS A 199 -7.98 -6.06 -4.29
C HIS A 199 -9.19 -5.84 -3.37
N PRO A 200 -9.12 -6.17 -2.06
CA PRO A 200 -10.26 -6.05 -1.14
C PRO A 200 -10.69 -4.60 -0.82
N GLU A 201 -9.95 -3.58 -1.26
CA GLU A 201 -10.40 -2.17 -1.25
C GLU A 201 -11.47 -1.87 -2.31
N CYS A 202 -11.71 -2.77 -3.26
CA CYS A 202 -12.81 -2.63 -4.21
C CYS A 202 -14.15 -2.79 -3.50
N LEU A 203 -15.19 -2.18 -4.10
CA LEU A 203 -16.56 -2.32 -3.60
C LEU A 203 -16.93 -3.80 -3.40
N PRO A 204 -17.68 -4.16 -2.34
CA PRO A 204 -18.05 -5.55 -2.06
C PRO A 204 -18.67 -6.26 -3.26
N GLU A 205 -19.59 -5.60 -3.98
CA GLU A 205 -20.26 -6.16 -5.16
C GLU A 205 -19.31 -6.45 -6.35
N VAL A 206 -18.13 -5.82 -6.38
CA VAL A 206 -17.06 -6.11 -7.36
C VAL A 206 -16.20 -7.25 -6.83
N SER A 207 -15.76 -7.16 -5.58
CA SER A 207 -14.84 -8.12 -4.99
C SER A 207 -15.47 -9.50 -4.80
N GLU A 208 -16.79 -9.59 -4.57
CA GLU A 208 -17.54 -10.85 -4.46
C GLU A 208 -17.59 -11.65 -5.76
N LYS A 209 -17.41 -10.98 -6.92
CA LYS A 209 -17.38 -11.62 -8.24
C LYS A 209 -16.00 -12.13 -8.64
N ALA A 210 -14.97 -11.89 -7.80
CA ALA A 210 -13.61 -12.27 -8.10
C ALA A 210 -13.36 -13.77 -7.91
N ASP A 211 -12.50 -14.34 -8.77
CA ASP A 211 -11.96 -15.70 -8.60
C ASP A 211 -10.86 -15.74 -7.53
N PHE A 212 -10.21 -14.61 -7.29
CA PHE A 212 -9.26 -14.43 -6.19
C PHE A 212 -9.35 -13.02 -5.62
N ARG A 213 -9.34 -12.92 -4.28
CA ARG A 213 -9.25 -11.66 -3.53
C ARG A 213 -7.98 -11.65 -2.69
N GLY A 214 -7.20 -10.60 -2.79
CA GLY A 214 -5.96 -10.50 -2.02
C GLY A 214 -5.26 -9.16 -2.16
N SER A 215 -4.20 -8.98 -1.38
CA SER A 215 -3.33 -7.80 -1.46
C SER A 215 -2.68 -7.69 -2.84
N THR A 216 -2.07 -6.53 -3.11
CA THR A 216 -1.32 -6.31 -4.37
C THR A 216 -0.27 -7.41 -4.61
N THR A 217 0.55 -7.71 -3.60
CA THR A 217 1.54 -8.80 -3.69
C THR A 217 0.85 -10.15 -3.86
N GLY A 218 -0.25 -10.40 -3.13
CA GLY A 218 -1.03 -11.63 -3.26
C GLY A 218 -1.59 -11.84 -4.67
N ILE A 219 -2.11 -10.79 -5.31
CA ILE A 219 -2.58 -10.81 -6.70
C ILE A 219 -1.43 -11.16 -7.65
N MET A 220 -0.28 -10.51 -7.49
CA MET A 220 0.90 -10.76 -8.33
C MET A 220 1.42 -12.19 -8.16
N ASP A 221 1.50 -12.68 -6.94
CA ASP A 221 1.95 -14.03 -6.63
C ASP A 221 0.99 -15.09 -7.17
N TYR A 222 -0.32 -14.87 -6.99
CA TYR A 222 -1.34 -15.77 -7.54
C TYR A 222 -1.22 -15.86 -9.08
N ALA A 223 -1.14 -14.72 -9.75
CA ALA A 223 -1.01 -14.66 -11.20
C ALA A 223 0.26 -15.36 -11.73
N LYS A 224 1.39 -15.18 -11.02
CA LYS A 224 2.67 -15.85 -11.37
C LYS A 224 2.60 -17.35 -11.21
N LYS A 225 2.02 -17.84 -10.10
CA LYS A 225 1.98 -19.28 -9.73
C LYS A 225 0.85 -20.07 -10.40
N SER A 226 -0.23 -19.41 -10.81
CA SER A 226 -1.39 -20.03 -11.45
C SER A 226 -1.03 -20.64 -12.80
N SER A 227 -1.66 -21.77 -13.14
CA SER A 227 -1.60 -22.36 -14.47
C SER A 227 -2.47 -21.67 -15.52
N ALA A 228 -3.35 -20.74 -15.12
CA ALA A 228 -4.16 -19.96 -16.05
C ALA A 228 -3.28 -19.03 -16.89
N GLY A 229 -3.68 -18.82 -18.14
CA GLY A 229 -2.94 -18.01 -19.10
C GLY A 229 -3.46 -16.57 -19.22
N GLU A 230 -4.65 -16.27 -18.70
CA GLU A 230 -5.28 -14.94 -18.84
C GLU A 230 -5.88 -14.46 -17.53
N PHE A 231 -5.71 -13.16 -17.22
CA PHE A 231 -6.16 -12.56 -15.96
C PHE A 231 -6.74 -11.16 -16.18
N ILE A 232 -7.85 -10.87 -15.51
CA ILE A 232 -8.39 -9.53 -15.34
C ILE A 232 -7.94 -9.04 -13.97
N ILE A 233 -7.30 -7.88 -13.91
CA ILE A 233 -6.68 -7.32 -12.70
C ILE A 233 -7.53 -6.18 -12.17
N GLY A 234 -8.14 -6.39 -11.01
CA GLY A 234 -8.95 -5.43 -10.27
C GLY A 234 -8.18 -4.74 -9.15
N THR A 235 -7.10 -4.08 -9.49
CA THR A 235 -6.34 -3.15 -8.64
C THR A 235 -5.70 -2.08 -9.52
N GLU A 236 -4.82 -1.24 -8.96
CA GLU A 236 -4.17 -0.15 -9.68
C GLU A 236 -3.42 -0.65 -10.92
N ASN A 237 -3.60 0.05 -12.05
CA ASN A 237 -3.29 -0.43 -13.40
C ASN A 237 -1.80 -0.71 -13.66
N SER A 238 -0.86 -0.16 -12.89
CA SER A 238 0.55 -0.53 -13.03
C SER A 238 0.80 -2.01 -12.85
N ILE A 239 -0.01 -2.69 -12.04
CA ILE A 239 0.13 -4.12 -11.78
C ILE A 239 -0.05 -4.95 -13.05
N VAL A 240 -0.93 -4.52 -13.95
CA VAL A 240 -1.11 -5.16 -15.28
C VAL A 240 0.20 -5.13 -16.06
N GLN A 241 0.83 -3.96 -16.14
CA GLN A 241 2.10 -3.77 -16.86
C GLN A 241 3.22 -4.59 -16.23
N HIS A 242 3.36 -4.55 -14.90
CA HIS A 242 4.39 -5.30 -14.20
C HIS A 242 4.25 -6.82 -14.35
N LEU A 243 3.01 -7.31 -14.30
CA LEU A 243 2.73 -8.72 -14.53
C LEU A 243 3.03 -9.13 -15.97
N GLN A 244 2.74 -8.26 -16.95
CA GLN A 244 3.04 -8.54 -18.36
C GLN A 244 4.56 -8.64 -18.61
N TYR A 245 5.37 -7.79 -17.93
CA TYR A 245 6.83 -7.91 -17.98
C TYR A 245 7.34 -9.17 -17.27
N ALA A 246 6.78 -9.50 -16.12
CA ALA A 246 7.22 -10.65 -15.33
C ALA A 246 6.79 -11.99 -15.91
N CYS A 247 5.69 -12.04 -16.67
CA CYS A 247 5.09 -13.26 -17.23
C CYS A 247 4.70 -13.01 -18.69
N PRO A 248 5.67 -12.94 -19.63
CA PRO A 248 5.41 -12.57 -21.03
C PRO A 248 4.56 -13.62 -21.79
N ASP A 249 4.47 -14.84 -21.28
CA ASP A 249 3.67 -15.95 -21.78
C ASP A 249 2.19 -15.89 -21.35
N LYS A 250 1.82 -14.97 -20.45
CA LYS A 250 0.46 -14.76 -19.94
C LYS A 250 -0.11 -13.43 -20.43
N LYS A 251 -1.43 -13.27 -20.34
CA LYS A 251 -2.12 -12.04 -20.73
C LYS A 251 -2.81 -11.42 -19.52
N PHE A 252 -2.67 -10.10 -19.39
CA PHE A 252 -3.22 -9.34 -18.28
C PHE A 252 -4.04 -8.16 -18.80
N TYR A 253 -5.25 -8.02 -18.27
CA TYR A 253 -6.20 -7.00 -18.68
C TYR A 253 -6.60 -6.17 -17.45
N PRO A 254 -6.63 -4.84 -17.53
CA PRO A 254 -7.16 -4.04 -16.44
C PRO A 254 -8.68 -4.21 -16.34
N LEU A 255 -9.21 -4.36 -15.12
CA LEU A 255 -10.66 -4.37 -14.89
C LEU A 255 -11.29 -3.05 -15.29
N SER A 256 -10.64 -1.93 -14.98
CA SER A 256 -11.05 -0.59 -15.39
C SER A 256 -9.85 0.26 -15.77
N LYS A 257 -9.98 1.05 -16.83
CA LYS A 257 -8.93 2.01 -17.24
C LYS A 257 -8.74 3.15 -16.23
N ASP A 258 -9.76 3.40 -15.41
CA ASP A 258 -9.79 4.52 -14.46
C ASP A 258 -9.18 4.16 -13.10
N CYS A 259 -8.72 2.91 -12.92
CA CYS A 259 -8.05 2.48 -11.70
C CYS A 259 -6.58 2.92 -11.67
N VAL A 260 -6.38 4.23 -11.63
CA VAL A 260 -5.06 4.87 -11.54
C VAL A 260 -4.98 5.69 -10.27
N CYS A 261 -3.98 5.43 -9.44
CA CYS A 261 -3.70 6.23 -8.26
C CYS A 261 -2.82 7.44 -8.64
N HIS A 262 -3.46 8.60 -8.84
CA HIS A 262 -2.75 9.82 -9.26
C HIS A 262 -1.63 10.20 -8.29
N ASN A 263 -1.83 10.04 -6.99
CA ASN A 263 -0.83 10.35 -5.98
C ASN A 263 0.44 9.48 -6.09
N MET A 264 0.27 8.19 -6.42
CA MET A 264 1.41 7.30 -6.70
C MET A 264 2.13 7.66 -8.01
N LYS A 265 1.46 8.36 -8.94
CA LYS A 265 2.04 8.80 -10.23
C LYS A 265 2.70 10.17 -10.18
N LEU A 266 2.66 10.85 -9.04
CA LEU A 266 3.39 12.12 -8.86
C LEU A 266 4.91 11.90 -8.88
N THR A 267 5.37 10.78 -8.35
CA THR A 267 6.81 10.44 -8.39
C THR A 267 7.23 10.09 -9.82
N THR A 268 8.28 10.75 -10.29
CA THR A 268 8.93 10.53 -11.58
C THR A 268 10.40 10.12 -11.39
N LEU A 269 11.06 9.63 -12.44
CA LEU A 269 12.52 9.42 -12.42
C LEU A 269 13.29 10.71 -12.12
N GLY A 270 12.78 11.86 -12.59
CA GLY A 270 13.34 13.16 -12.29
C GLY A 270 13.33 13.47 -10.80
N ASP A 271 12.21 13.18 -10.10
CA ASP A 271 12.15 13.36 -8.65
C ASP A 271 13.18 12.48 -7.92
N VAL A 272 13.32 11.21 -8.32
CA VAL A 272 14.32 10.29 -7.73
C VAL A 272 15.74 10.81 -7.96
N TYR A 273 16.03 11.31 -9.17
CA TYR A 273 17.32 11.90 -9.51
C TYR A 273 17.62 13.12 -8.64
N HIS A 274 16.68 14.05 -8.50
CA HIS A 274 16.82 15.24 -7.67
C HIS A 274 16.95 14.92 -6.18
N CYS A 275 16.27 13.88 -5.68
CA CYS A 275 16.49 13.36 -4.32
C CYS A 275 17.96 12.93 -4.11
N LEU A 276 18.54 12.25 -5.10
CA LEU A 276 19.95 11.83 -5.05
C LEU A 276 20.91 13.01 -5.16
N LEU A 277 20.58 14.05 -5.91
CA LEU A 277 21.39 15.29 -5.94
C LEU A 277 21.30 16.07 -4.63
N GLY A 278 20.21 15.92 -3.87
CA GLY A 278 19.98 16.62 -2.60
C GLY A 278 19.22 17.94 -2.74
N ASP A 279 18.63 18.19 -3.90
CA ASP A 279 17.83 19.37 -4.24
C ASP A 279 16.37 19.05 -4.55
N GLY A 280 15.92 17.80 -4.27
CA GLY A 280 14.55 17.34 -4.46
C GLY A 280 14.04 16.45 -3.35
N GLY A 281 12.74 16.15 -3.40
CA GLY A 281 12.02 15.37 -2.39
C GLY A 281 11.81 16.12 -1.07
N GLU A 282 11.33 15.41 -0.07
CA GLU A 282 11.11 15.95 1.27
C GLU A 282 11.69 14.99 2.32
N GLU A 283 12.61 15.46 3.14
CA GLU A 283 13.08 14.69 4.29
C GLU A 283 11.97 14.58 5.34
N ILE A 284 11.59 13.38 5.68
CA ILE A 284 10.58 13.12 6.71
C ILE A 284 11.17 13.42 8.09
N ARG A 285 10.64 14.44 8.73
CA ARG A 285 10.94 14.84 10.10
C ARG A 285 9.67 14.75 10.91
N MET A 286 9.75 14.10 12.06
CA MET A 286 8.60 13.81 12.91
C MET A 286 8.94 14.10 14.36
N ASP A 287 7.93 14.49 15.12
CA ASP A 287 8.05 14.62 16.57
C ASP A 287 8.34 13.25 17.21
N GLU A 288 9.27 13.21 18.15
CA GLU A 288 9.71 11.97 18.82
C GLU A 288 8.55 11.27 19.57
N LYS A 289 7.63 12.06 20.15
CA LYS A 289 6.46 11.51 20.82
C LYS A 289 5.53 10.84 19.83
N VAL A 290 5.27 11.48 18.67
CA VAL A 290 4.45 10.91 17.59
C VAL A 290 5.10 9.62 17.08
N MET A 291 6.39 9.61 16.79
CA MET A 291 7.11 8.40 16.35
C MET A 291 7.00 7.26 17.36
N ARG A 292 7.19 7.54 18.64
CA ARG A 292 7.11 6.54 19.70
C ARG A 292 5.69 5.97 19.85
N GLU A 293 4.68 6.84 19.85
CA GLU A 293 3.30 6.44 20.07
C GLU A 293 2.73 5.71 18.84
N ALA A 294 2.92 6.23 17.63
CA ALA A 294 2.56 5.55 16.38
C ALA A 294 3.32 4.24 16.19
N GLY A 295 4.58 4.19 16.63
CA GLY A 295 5.40 2.97 16.59
C GLY A 295 4.81 1.81 17.38
N ARG A 296 4.01 2.05 18.43
CA ARG A 296 3.38 0.98 19.21
C ARG A 296 2.45 0.15 18.34
N CYS A 297 1.49 0.77 17.65
CA CYS A 297 0.53 0.03 16.83
C CYS A 297 1.19 -0.64 15.61
N ILE A 298 2.26 -0.05 15.06
CA ILE A 298 3.04 -0.65 13.97
C ILE A 298 3.82 -1.87 14.48
N ASN A 299 4.47 -1.79 15.65
CA ASN A 299 5.19 -2.92 16.24
C ASN A 299 4.23 -4.05 16.64
N THR A 300 3.03 -3.73 17.13
CA THR A 300 1.99 -4.72 17.38
C THR A 300 1.61 -5.47 16.09
N MET A 301 1.50 -4.75 14.95
CA MET A 301 1.30 -5.38 13.64
C MET A 301 2.42 -6.38 13.31
N LEU A 302 3.68 -6.00 13.53
CA LEU A 302 4.83 -6.88 13.25
C LEU A 302 4.84 -8.13 14.14
N THR A 303 4.36 -8.01 15.38
CA THR A 303 4.28 -9.12 16.34
C THR A 303 3.13 -10.08 16.02
N LEU A 304 1.93 -9.56 15.76
CA LEU A 304 0.73 -10.36 15.51
C LEU A 304 0.66 -10.94 14.09
N GLY A 305 1.43 -10.41 13.17
CA GLY A 305 1.49 -10.83 11.77
C GLY A 305 2.61 -11.86 11.47
N GLN A 306 3.22 -12.42 12.49
CA GLN A 306 4.25 -13.49 12.38
C GLN A 306 3.62 -14.88 12.23
#